data_6dbee8400c015cb2dce6ea663453bca5
#
_entry.id   6dbee8400c015cb2dce6ea663453bca5
#
_cell.length_a   1.000
_cell.length_b   1.000
_cell.length_c   1.000
_cell.angle_alpha   90.00
_cell.angle_beta   90.00
_cell.angle_gamma   90.00
#
_symmetry.space_group_name_H-M   'P 1'
#
loop_
_entity.id
_entity.type
_entity.pdbx_description
1 polymer ?
#
loop_
_entity_poly.entity_id
_entity_poly.type
_entity_poly.pdbx_seq_one_letter_code
_entity_poly.pdbx_strand_id
1 'polypeptide(L)'
;MKRFILSLAALLAIGLSVSAQKFALVDMEYILKNIPAYERANEQLNQSSKRWQAEVETLSKEAETLYKNYQSESVFLSEEQKKDKEKTIVEKEKAAQDLKRKYFGPEGELYKKRESLMKPIQDEIYTAVKEISELRGYSMVLDRASAESIIYATPKIDISNEVLTKLGYSN
;
A
#
# COMPACT_ATOMS: atom_id res chain seq x y z
N MET A 1 -61.64 16.21 24.03
CA MET A 1 -61.11 16.41 22.66
C MET A 1 -59.79 17.20 22.65
N LYS A 2 -59.69 18.41 23.24
CA LYS A 2 -58.43 19.20 23.22
C LYS A 2 -57.22 18.48 23.85
N ARG A 3 -57.38 17.67 24.89
CA ARG A 3 -56.30 16.90 25.53
C ARG A 3 -55.82 15.72 24.68
N PHE A 4 -56.70 15.13 23.87
CA PHE A 4 -56.36 14.05 22.93
C PHE A 4 -55.58 14.58 21.72
N ILE A 5 -55.89 15.78 21.24
CA ILE A 5 -55.19 16.43 20.13
C ILE A 5 -53.79 16.84 20.57
N LEU A 6 -53.60 17.33 21.80
CA LEU A 6 -52.30 17.69 22.36
C LEU A 6 -51.38 16.46 22.56
N SER A 7 -51.93 15.33 23.00
CA SER A 7 -51.13 14.10 23.14
C SER A 7 -50.77 13.49 21.79
N LEU A 8 -51.63 13.59 20.78
CA LEU A 8 -51.36 13.12 19.43
C LEU A 8 -50.29 14.01 18.73
N ALA A 9 -50.33 15.33 18.93
CA ALA A 9 -49.33 16.27 18.43
C ALA A 9 -47.95 16.07 19.09
N ALA A 10 -47.90 15.74 20.39
CA ALA A 10 -46.68 15.42 21.10
C ALA A 10 -46.05 14.08 20.60
N LEU A 11 -46.86 13.06 20.30
CA LEU A 11 -46.38 11.81 19.70
C LEU A 11 -45.86 12.00 18.28
N LEU A 12 -46.46 12.87 17.47
CA LEU A 12 -45.96 13.20 16.13
C LEU A 12 -44.63 14.01 16.17
N ALA A 13 -44.41 14.84 17.18
CA ALA A 13 -43.18 15.63 17.33
C ALA A 13 -41.97 14.77 17.72
N ILE A 14 -42.17 13.62 18.39
CA ILE A 14 -41.06 12.70 18.77
C ILE A 14 -40.59 11.87 17.56
N GLY A 15 -41.43 11.69 16.52
CA GLY A 15 -41.10 10.88 15.34
C GLY A 15 -40.19 11.54 14.32
N LEU A 16 -39.82 12.82 14.46
CA LEU A 16 -39.05 13.57 13.44
C LEU A 16 -37.55 13.65 13.67
N SER A 17 -37.02 13.00 14.70
CA SER A 17 -35.56 13.00 14.97
C SER A 17 -34.86 11.75 14.43
N VAL A 18 -35.29 11.22 13.29
CA VAL A 18 -34.48 10.23 12.56
C VAL A 18 -33.37 10.99 11.88
N SER A 19 -32.23 11.14 12.56
CA SER A 19 -31.00 11.57 11.92
C SER A 19 -30.63 10.52 10.87
N ALA A 20 -30.94 10.79 9.60
CA ALA A 20 -30.49 9.95 8.50
C ALA A 20 -28.98 9.84 8.59
N GLN A 21 -28.44 8.63 8.79
CA GLN A 21 -27.02 8.40 8.77
C GLN A 21 -26.47 8.85 7.43
N LYS A 22 -25.54 9.78 7.45
CA LYS A 22 -24.90 10.27 6.25
C LYS A 22 -23.68 9.41 5.96
N PHE A 23 -23.58 8.95 4.73
CA PHE A 23 -22.43 8.21 4.20
C PHE A 23 -21.75 9.03 3.13
N ALA A 24 -20.44 8.87 3.00
CA ALA A 24 -19.68 9.41 1.90
C ALA A 24 -18.79 8.32 1.28
N LEU A 25 -18.33 8.58 0.08
CA LEU A 25 -17.33 7.78 -0.62
C LEU A 25 -16.08 8.60 -0.89
N VAL A 26 -14.96 7.92 -0.94
CA VAL A 26 -13.71 8.42 -1.50
C VAL A 26 -13.18 7.42 -2.53
N ASP A 27 -12.40 7.90 -3.46
CA ASP A 27 -11.61 7.10 -4.39
C ASP A 27 -10.14 7.28 -3.99
N MET A 28 -9.62 6.35 -3.19
CA MET A 28 -8.25 6.42 -2.69
C MET A 28 -7.23 6.35 -3.83
N GLU A 29 -7.50 5.62 -4.89
CA GLU A 29 -6.61 5.55 -6.06
C GLU A 29 -6.54 6.89 -6.78
N TYR A 30 -7.70 7.53 -6.99
CA TYR A 30 -7.78 8.87 -7.56
C TYR A 30 -7.08 9.91 -6.70
N ILE A 31 -7.32 9.90 -5.39
CA ILE A 31 -6.69 10.83 -4.44
C ILE A 31 -5.17 10.66 -4.49
N LEU A 32 -4.66 9.44 -4.35
CA LEU A 32 -3.22 9.15 -4.35
C LEU A 32 -2.54 9.59 -5.65
N LYS A 33 -3.16 9.35 -6.82
CA LYS A 33 -2.63 9.77 -8.12
C LYS A 33 -2.50 11.29 -8.26
N ASN A 34 -3.29 12.05 -7.53
CA ASN A 34 -3.25 13.52 -7.54
C ASN A 34 -2.35 14.12 -6.45
N ILE A 35 -1.65 13.30 -5.67
CA ILE A 35 -0.69 13.74 -4.66
C ILE A 35 0.75 13.59 -5.20
N PRO A 36 1.48 14.68 -5.49
CA PRO A 36 2.84 14.58 -6.04
C PRO A 36 3.84 13.82 -5.15
N ALA A 37 3.61 13.80 -3.83
CA ALA A 37 4.42 13.03 -2.90
C ALA A 37 4.29 11.51 -3.14
N TYR A 38 3.11 11.04 -3.55
CA TYR A 38 2.88 9.64 -3.91
C TYR A 38 3.65 9.20 -5.15
N GLU A 39 3.69 10.04 -6.19
CA GLU A 39 4.48 9.77 -7.38
C GLU A 39 5.97 9.69 -7.06
N ARG A 40 6.50 10.66 -6.31
CA ARG A 40 7.90 10.65 -5.84
C ARG A 40 8.23 9.42 -5.00
N ALA A 41 7.31 8.99 -4.13
CA ALA A 41 7.46 7.79 -3.31
C ALA A 41 7.54 6.52 -4.18
N ASN A 42 6.67 6.39 -5.18
CA ASN A 42 6.70 5.28 -6.14
C ASN A 42 8.00 5.26 -6.96
N GLU A 43 8.47 6.42 -7.40
CA GLU A 43 9.74 6.51 -8.12
C GLU A 43 10.92 6.06 -7.26
N GLN A 44 11.00 6.49 -6.00
CA GLN A 44 12.04 6.06 -5.05
C GLN A 44 11.98 4.55 -4.78
N LEU A 45 10.77 3.97 -4.69
CA LEU A 45 10.59 2.53 -4.53
C LEU A 45 11.11 1.78 -5.76
N ASN A 46 10.75 2.24 -6.96
CA ASN A 46 11.18 1.64 -8.21
C ASN A 46 12.71 1.69 -8.38
N GLN A 47 13.33 2.82 -8.07
CA GLN A 47 14.78 2.97 -8.12
C GLN A 47 15.48 2.04 -7.12
N SER A 48 14.97 1.93 -5.90
CA SER A 48 15.52 1.02 -4.89
C SER A 48 15.35 -0.43 -5.30
N SER A 49 14.18 -0.80 -5.81
CA SER A 49 13.91 -2.16 -6.29
C SER A 49 14.86 -2.57 -7.42
N LYS A 50 15.05 -1.70 -8.42
CA LYS A 50 15.98 -1.94 -9.53
C LYS A 50 17.43 -2.11 -9.05
N ARG A 51 17.88 -1.25 -8.14
CA ARG A 51 19.22 -1.35 -7.57
C ARG A 51 19.42 -2.67 -6.82
N TRP A 52 18.50 -3.02 -5.94
CA TRP A 52 18.58 -4.25 -5.15
C TRP A 52 18.47 -5.51 -6.02
N GLN A 53 17.64 -5.45 -7.08
CA GLN A 53 17.57 -6.54 -8.04
C GLN A 53 18.90 -6.74 -8.78
N ALA A 54 19.56 -5.67 -9.18
CA ALA A 54 20.89 -5.75 -9.82
C ALA A 54 21.97 -6.32 -8.86
N GLU A 55 21.92 -5.95 -7.57
CA GLU A 55 22.83 -6.51 -6.56
C GLU A 55 22.65 -8.03 -6.40
N VAL A 56 21.39 -8.49 -6.31
CA VAL A 56 21.06 -9.93 -6.23
C VAL A 56 21.49 -10.66 -7.52
N GLU A 57 21.21 -10.07 -8.68
CA GLU A 57 21.56 -10.65 -9.97
C GLU A 57 23.09 -10.79 -10.14
N THR A 58 23.85 -9.81 -9.67
CA THR A 58 25.32 -9.87 -9.70
C THR A 58 25.83 -11.09 -8.92
N LEU A 59 25.36 -11.29 -7.67
CA LEU A 59 25.76 -12.45 -6.87
C LEU A 59 25.31 -13.78 -7.49
N SER A 60 24.11 -13.82 -8.07
CA SER A 60 23.62 -15.00 -8.76
C SER A 60 24.45 -15.37 -9.98
N LYS A 61 24.85 -14.36 -10.78
CA LYS A 61 25.76 -14.57 -11.93
C LYS A 61 27.15 -15.00 -11.51
N GLU A 62 27.68 -14.48 -10.40
CA GLU A 62 28.95 -14.95 -9.85
C GLU A 62 28.87 -16.44 -9.47
N ALA A 63 27.83 -16.86 -8.78
CA ALA A 63 27.60 -18.26 -8.43
C ALA A 63 27.48 -19.16 -9.69
N GLU A 64 26.70 -18.72 -10.67
CA GLU A 64 26.54 -19.43 -11.95
C GLU A 64 27.88 -19.59 -12.69
N THR A 65 28.68 -18.53 -12.70
CA THR A 65 30.01 -18.55 -13.34
C THR A 65 30.93 -19.53 -12.63
N LEU A 66 30.97 -19.51 -11.29
CA LEU A 66 31.75 -20.47 -10.51
C LEU A 66 31.33 -21.93 -10.80
N TYR A 67 30.00 -22.16 -10.88
CA TYR A 67 29.46 -23.48 -11.20
C TYR A 67 29.85 -23.94 -12.62
N LYS A 68 29.75 -23.10 -13.64
CA LYS A 68 30.18 -23.41 -15.01
C LYS A 68 31.66 -23.73 -15.10
N ASN A 69 32.49 -22.93 -14.41
CA ASN A 69 33.93 -23.19 -14.34
C ASN A 69 34.22 -24.53 -13.65
N TYR A 70 33.57 -24.80 -12.54
CA TYR A 70 33.67 -26.08 -11.84
C TYR A 70 33.32 -27.27 -12.76
N GLN A 71 32.20 -27.19 -13.48
CA GLN A 71 31.79 -28.24 -14.42
C GLN A 71 32.86 -28.53 -15.48
N SER A 72 33.49 -27.50 -16.04
CA SER A 72 34.51 -27.66 -17.08
C SER A 72 35.86 -28.16 -16.55
N GLU A 73 36.19 -27.83 -15.30
CA GLU A 73 37.48 -28.18 -14.68
C GLU A 73 37.42 -29.46 -13.84
N SER A 74 36.24 -29.94 -13.47
CA SER A 74 36.05 -31.02 -12.49
C SER A 74 36.79 -32.31 -12.77
N VAL A 75 37.04 -32.63 -14.06
CA VAL A 75 37.78 -33.84 -14.47
C VAL A 75 39.28 -33.74 -14.17
N PHE A 76 39.80 -32.54 -13.94
CA PHE A 76 41.21 -32.30 -13.66
C PHE A 76 41.47 -32.00 -12.18
N LEU A 77 40.45 -31.92 -11.34
CA LEU A 77 40.57 -31.54 -9.94
C LEU A 77 40.74 -32.76 -9.02
N SER A 78 41.53 -32.61 -7.96
CA SER A 78 41.55 -33.56 -6.84
C SER A 78 40.22 -33.50 -6.05
N GLU A 79 39.91 -34.54 -5.28
CA GLU A 79 38.71 -34.59 -4.47
C GLU A 79 38.63 -33.44 -3.44
N GLU A 80 39.74 -33.02 -2.88
CA GLU A 80 39.83 -31.88 -1.98
C GLU A 80 39.49 -30.56 -2.72
N GLN A 81 40.08 -30.35 -3.91
CA GLN A 81 39.80 -29.17 -4.74
C GLN A 81 38.30 -29.11 -5.19
N LYS A 82 37.73 -30.25 -5.54
CA LYS A 82 36.27 -30.33 -5.87
C LYS A 82 35.43 -29.87 -4.69
N LYS A 83 35.72 -30.42 -3.50
CA LYS A 83 34.98 -30.09 -2.29
C LYS A 83 35.05 -28.59 -1.92
N ASP A 84 36.24 -27.99 -2.08
CA ASP A 84 36.43 -26.56 -1.81
C ASP A 84 35.68 -25.68 -2.80
N LYS A 85 35.72 -26.04 -4.11
CA LYS A 85 34.94 -25.31 -5.13
C LYS A 85 33.45 -25.46 -4.93
N GLU A 86 32.95 -26.67 -4.66
CA GLU A 86 31.53 -26.91 -4.35
C GLU A 86 31.07 -26.09 -3.13
N LYS A 87 31.87 -26.08 -2.07
CA LYS A 87 31.58 -25.25 -0.89
C LYS A 87 31.48 -23.77 -1.25
N THR A 88 32.42 -23.26 -2.03
CA THR A 88 32.44 -21.85 -2.46
C THR A 88 31.20 -21.51 -3.29
N ILE A 89 30.76 -22.40 -4.20
CA ILE A 89 29.57 -22.24 -5.01
C ILE A 89 28.33 -22.16 -4.12
N VAL A 90 28.17 -23.14 -3.21
CA VAL A 90 27.03 -23.18 -2.27
C VAL A 90 26.97 -21.93 -1.39
N GLU A 91 28.12 -21.46 -0.91
CA GLU A 91 28.20 -20.21 -0.12
C GLU A 91 27.75 -18.99 -0.92
N LYS A 92 28.14 -18.89 -2.21
CA LYS A 92 27.73 -17.80 -3.10
C LYS A 92 26.23 -17.87 -3.44
N GLU A 93 25.70 -19.06 -3.74
CA GLU A 93 24.28 -19.27 -3.97
C GLU A 93 23.44 -18.87 -2.73
N LYS A 94 23.88 -19.29 -1.56
CA LYS A 94 23.26 -18.94 -0.30
C LYS A 94 23.28 -17.43 -0.06
N ALA A 95 24.42 -16.78 -0.32
CA ALA A 95 24.53 -15.33 -0.17
C ALA A 95 23.56 -14.58 -1.09
N ALA A 96 23.39 -15.03 -2.34
CA ALA A 96 22.41 -14.46 -3.27
C ALA A 96 20.97 -14.65 -2.79
N GLN A 97 20.63 -15.84 -2.27
CA GLN A 97 19.31 -16.13 -1.71
C GLN A 97 19.02 -15.31 -0.45
N ASP A 98 20.00 -15.19 0.45
CA ASP A 98 19.84 -14.41 1.68
C ASP A 98 19.68 -12.92 1.37
N LEU A 99 20.44 -12.40 0.39
CA LEU A 99 20.30 -11.03 -0.08
C LEU A 99 18.93 -10.77 -0.73
N LYS A 100 18.45 -11.71 -1.56
CA LYS A 100 17.10 -11.65 -2.14
C LYS A 100 16.03 -11.63 -1.06
N ARG A 101 16.15 -12.48 -0.05
CA ARG A 101 15.22 -12.51 1.10
C ARG A 101 15.27 -11.22 1.90
N LYS A 102 16.46 -10.68 2.15
CA LYS A 102 16.65 -9.41 2.84
C LYS A 102 15.94 -8.26 2.13
N TYR A 103 16.04 -8.17 0.81
CA TYR A 103 15.46 -7.08 0.06
C TYR A 103 13.97 -7.28 -0.25
N PHE A 104 13.58 -8.47 -0.67
CA PHE A 104 12.26 -8.77 -1.24
C PHE A 104 11.42 -9.76 -0.41
N GLY A 105 11.91 -10.19 0.74
CA GLY A 105 11.13 -11.04 1.64
C GLY A 105 9.90 -10.33 2.21
N PRO A 106 9.01 -11.05 2.91
CA PRO A 106 7.75 -10.50 3.43
C PRO A 106 7.91 -9.25 4.30
N GLU A 107 8.99 -9.16 5.08
CA GLU A 107 9.37 -7.99 5.90
C GLU A 107 10.71 -7.41 5.43
N GLY A 108 11.02 -7.55 4.15
CA GLY A 108 12.26 -7.10 3.56
C GLY A 108 12.38 -5.58 3.46
N GLU A 109 13.54 -5.12 3.02
CA GLU A 109 13.84 -3.68 2.92
C GLU A 109 12.89 -2.94 1.96
N LEU A 110 12.37 -3.61 0.91
CA LEU A 110 11.40 -3.01 -0.01
C LEU A 110 10.06 -2.76 0.69
N TYR A 111 9.61 -3.72 1.51
CA TYR A 111 8.38 -3.57 2.29
C TYR A 111 8.52 -2.41 3.29
N LYS A 112 9.59 -2.40 4.08
CA LYS A 112 9.84 -1.35 5.08
C LYS A 112 9.93 0.04 4.43
N LYS A 113 10.61 0.12 3.30
CA LYS A 113 10.72 1.37 2.55
C LYS A 113 9.36 1.84 2.02
N ARG A 114 8.52 0.91 1.53
CA ARG A 114 7.15 1.23 1.11
C ARG A 114 6.35 1.80 2.29
N GLU A 115 6.35 1.11 3.41
CA GLU A 115 5.66 1.56 4.63
C GLU A 115 6.11 2.97 5.03
N SER A 116 7.41 3.20 5.09
CA SER A 116 7.96 4.49 5.51
C SER A 116 7.60 5.65 4.57
N LEU A 117 7.44 5.39 3.28
CA LEU A 117 7.10 6.39 2.27
C LEU A 117 5.59 6.60 2.12
N MET A 118 4.80 5.53 2.22
CA MET A 118 3.35 5.58 1.98
C MET A 118 2.56 5.96 3.22
N LYS A 119 2.99 5.50 4.39
CA LYS A 119 2.25 5.75 5.63
C LYS A 119 2.01 7.24 5.92
N PRO A 120 2.98 8.16 5.81
CA PRO A 120 2.71 9.59 6.03
C PRO A 120 1.63 10.14 5.09
N ILE A 121 1.65 9.75 3.81
CA ILE A 121 0.66 10.18 2.82
C ILE A 121 -0.74 9.68 3.18
N GLN A 122 -0.83 8.42 3.59
CA GLN A 122 -2.10 7.82 4.03
C GLN A 122 -2.63 8.47 5.31
N ASP A 123 -1.76 8.78 6.26
CA ASP A 123 -2.12 9.44 7.52
C ASP A 123 -2.65 10.87 7.26
N GLU A 124 -2.06 11.62 6.30
CA GLU A 124 -2.55 12.94 5.87
C GLU A 124 -3.95 12.83 5.22
N ILE A 125 -4.15 11.88 4.31
CA ILE A 125 -5.46 11.64 3.67
C ILE A 125 -6.50 11.26 4.74
N TYR A 126 -6.15 10.33 5.64
CA TYR A 126 -7.05 9.91 6.73
C TYR A 126 -7.46 11.11 7.59
N THR A 127 -6.51 11.97 7.94
CA THR A 127 -6.78 13.18 8.75
C THR A 127 -7.74 14.11 8.03
N ALA A 128 -7.52 14.36 6.73
CA ALA A 128 -8.40 15.19 5.92
C ALA A 128 -9.83 14.60 5.82
N VAL A 129 -9.94 13.28 5.57
CA VAL A 129 -11.23 12.58 5.53
C VAL A 129 -11.96 12.67 6.88
N LYS A 130 -11.23 12.46 7.98
CA LYS A 130 -11.79 12.56 9.33
C LYS A 130 -12.35 13.96 9.61
N GLU A 131 -11.59 15.01 9.36
CA GLU A 131 -12.01 16.39 9.60
C GLU A 131 -13.22 16.78 8.73
N ILE A 132 -13.27 16.36 7.46
CA ILE A 132 -14.44 16.55 6.60
C ILE A 132 -15.64 15.80 7.15
N SER A 133 -15.44 14.57 7.61
CA SER A 133 -16.51 13.72 8.15
C SER A 133 -17.13 14.34 9.41
N GLU A 134 -16.32 14.83 10.31
CA GLU A 134 -16.76 15.51 11.53
C GLU A 134 -17.55 16.79 11.19
N LEU A 135 -17.05 17.60 10.25
CA LEU A 135 -17.70 18.84 9.81
C LEU A 135 -19.04 18.59 9.12
N ARG A 136 -19.13 17.56 8.28
CA ARG A 136 -20.31 17.24 7.46
C ARG A 136 -21.30 16.31 8.17
N GLY A 137 -20.89 15.70 9.30
CA GLY A 137 -21.68 14.73 10.04
C GLY A 137 -21.82 13.40 9.31
N TYR A 138 -20.76 12.96 8.61
CA TYR A 138 -20.71 11.62 8.03
C TYR A 138 -20.47 10.59 9.13
N SER A 139 -21.29 9.55 9.17
CA SER A 139 -21.14 8.42 10.09
C SER A 139 -20.14 7.38 9.60
N MET A 140 -19.92 7.35 8.27
CA MET A 140 -19.00 6.42 7.63
C MET A 140 -18.54 6.99 6.28
N VAL A 141 -17.27 6.76 5.95
CA VAL A 141 -16.70 7.00 4.62
C VAL A 141 -16.11 5.69 4.11
N LEU A 142 -16.45 5.30 2.90
CA LEU A 142 -16.00 4.07 2.26
C LEU A 142 -15.08 4.41 1.08
N ASP A 143 -14.02 3.63 0.94
CA ASP A 143 -13.18 3.69 -0.26
C ASP A 143 -13.81 2.88 -1.39
N ARG A 144 -14.27 3.56 -2.44
CA ARG A 144 -14.90 2.91 -3.59
C ARG A 144 -13.89 2.16 -4.48
N ALA A 145 -12.62 2.55 -4.45
CA ALA A 145 -11.60 1.89 -5.28
C ALA A 145 -11.28 0.48 -4.78
N SER A 146 -11.40 0.25 -3.46
CA SER A 146 -11.16 -1.05 -2.83
C SER A 146 -12.43 -1.86 -2.53
N ALA A 147 -13.63 -1.24 -2.66
CA ALA A 147 -14.90 -1.87 -2.30
C ALA A 147 -15.56 -2.57 -3.49
N GLU A 148 -15.30 -3.85 -3.67
CA GLU A 148 -15.90 -4.69 -4.72
C GLU A 148 -17.45 -4.77 -4.63
N SER A 149 -18.03 -4.46 -3.47
CA SER A 149 -19.48 -4.56 -3.21
C SER A 149 -20.27 -3.30 -3.56
N ILE A 150 -19.63 -2.19 -3.93
CA ILE A 150 -20.33 -0.96 -4.34
C ILE A 150 -20.63 -1.02 -5.83
N ILE A 151 -21.87 -1.40 -6.17
CA ILE A 151 -22.32 -1.49 -7.57
C ILE A 151 -22.66 -0.10 -8.15
N TYR A 152 -23.24 0.77 -7.32
CA TYR A 152 -23.66 2.12 -7.72
C TYR A 152 -23.56 3.09 -6.55
N ALA A 153 -23.12 4.29 -6.83
CA ALA A 153 -23.18 5.42 -5.93
C ALA A 153 -23.36 6.72 -6.72
N THR A 154 -24.19 7.62 -6.21
CA THR A 154 -24.32 8.94 -6.84
C THR A 154 -23.03 9.76 -6.64
N PRO A 155 -22.58 10.53 -7.66
CA PRO A 155 -21.40 11.40 -7.52
C PRO A 155 -21.51 12.42 -6.37
N LYS A 156 -22.72 12.71 -5.92
CA LYS A 156 -22.98 13.69 -4.84
C LYS A 156 -22.40 13.27 -3.48
N ILE A 157 -22.18 11.97 -3.26
CA ILE A 157 -21.62 11.45 -2.01
C ILE A 157 -20.12 11.19 -2.11
N ASP A 158 -19.53 11.39 -3.28
CA ASP A 158 -18.06 11.28 -3.49
C ASP A 158 -17.40 12.59 -3.04
N ILE A 159 -16.54 12.48 -2.03
CA ILE A 159 -15.84 13.63 -1.44
C ILE A 159 -14.34 13.67 -1.82
N SER A 160 -13.90 12.87 -2.79
CA SER A 160 -12.48 12.76 -3.17
C SER A 160 -11.85 14.12 -3.53
N ASN A 161 -12.58 14.97 -4.30
CA ASN A 161 -12.10 16.31 -4.64
C ASN A 161 -12.08 17.24 -3.42
N GLU A 162 -13.01 17.09 -2.48
CA GLU A 162 -13.00 17.87 -1.23
C GLU A 162 -11.79 17.49 -0.37
N VAL A 163 -11.43 16.20 -0.34
CA VAL A 163 -10.21 15.71 0.32
C VAL A 163 -8.97 16.31 -0.33
N LEU A 164 -8.84 16.28 -1.66
CA LEU A 164 -7.73 16.88 -2.39
C LEU A 164 -7.62 18.38 -2.13
N THR A 165 -8.74 19.10 -2.16
CA THR A 165 -8.78 20.54 -1.85
C THR A 165 -8.28 20.81 -0.43
N LYS A 166 -8.70 20.00 0.54
CA LYS A 166 -8.27 20.14 1.94
C LYS A 166 -6.77 19.88 2.11
N LEU A 167 -6.21 18.96 1.33
CA LEU A 167 -4.78 18.66 1.29
C LEU A 167 -3.96 19.71 0.50
N GLY A 168 -4.60 20.66 -0.16
CA GLY A 168 -3.94 21.70 -0.97
C GLY A 168 -3.63 21.25 -2.40
N TYR A 169 -4.25 20.19 -2.89
CA TYR A 169 -4.04 19.62 -4.25
C TYR A 169 -5.28 19.82 -5.15
N SER A 170 -5.95 20.96 -5.07
CA SER A 170 -7.05 21.29 -6.00
C SER A 170 -6.52 21.63 -7.38
N ASN A 171 -7.09 21.02 -8.43
CA ASN A 171 -6.94 21.44 -9.83
C ASN A 171 -7.72 22.73 -10.09
#